data_618c2d4c3195c20bb1c948248a2641ab
#
_entry.id   618c2d4c3195c20bb1c948248a2641ab
#
_cell.length_a   1.000
_cell.length_b   1.000
_cell.length_c   1.000
_cell.angle_alpha   90.00
_cell.angle_beta   90.00
_cell.angle_gamma   90.00
#
_symmetry.space_group_name_H-M   'P 1'
#
loop_
_entity.id
_entity.type
_entity.pdbx_description
1 polymer ?
#
loop_
_entity_poly.entity_id
_entity_poly.type
_entity_poly.pdbx_seq_one_letter_code
_entity_poly.pdbx_strand_id
1 'polypeptide(L)'
;TLGVTRGSFYWHFVDHAELVSALLERWHARETGLARALEHPADPDPRRDLEQLLEAALSHGGDNLENMRFELALRGLGRRDPNVARMLLEVDDLRLRVFEGKFLRLTGDARVASDLASLFYLAIVGSNQALSRPTNPPQTKDYLKGLITQYLIHRPGAAPTS
;
A
#
# COMPACT_ATOMS: atom_id res chain seq x y z
N THR A 1 -11.45 29.56 -31.36
CA THR A 1 -10.24 30.25 -30.81
C THR A 1 -10.35 30.30 -29.31
N LEU A 2 -9.64 29.43 -28.66
CA LEU A 2 -9.45 29.48 -27.23
C LEU A 2 -8.62 30.75 -26.91
N GLY A 3 -9.26 31.82 -26.42
CA GLY A 3 -8.63 33.04 -26.01
C GLY A 3 -7.84 32.89 -24.71
N VAL A 4 -6.92 31.94 -24.64
CA VAL A 4 -6.05 31.74 -23.50
C VAL A 4 -4.85 32.65 -23.66
N THR A 5 -4.81 33.74 -22.90
CA THR A 5 -3.65 34.61 -22.85
C THR A 5 -2.49 33.93 -22.11
N ARG A 6 -1.26 34.31 -22.41
CA ARG A 6 -0.05 33.81 -21.75
C ARG A 6 -0.12 33.88 -20.22
N GLY A 7 -0.77 34.91 -19.65
CA GLY A 7 -1.01 35.07 -18.23
C GLY A 7 -1.98 34.04 -17.65
N SER A 8 -3.05 33.67 -18.37
CA SER A 8 -3.98 32.61 -17.95
C SER A 8 -3.33 31.23 -17.93
N PHE A 9 -2.42 30.95 -18.86
CA PHE A 9 -1.66 29.69 -18.88
C PHE A 9 -0.75 29.56 -17.66
N TYR A 10 0.00 30.60 -17.29
CA TYR A 10 0.86 30.60 -16.10
C TYR A 10 0.05 30.52 -14.81
N TRP A 11 -1.10 31.12 -14.73
CA TRP A 11 -2.00 31.04 -13.59
C TRP A 11 -2.51 29.61 -13.39
N HIS A 12 -2.98 28.94 -14.43
CA HIS A 12 -3.38 27.53 -14.38
C HIS A 12 -2.23 26.63 -14.01
N PHE A 13 -1.01 26.91 -14.40
CA PHE A 13 0.17 26.10 -14.07
C PHE A 13 0.54 26.22 -12.59
N VAL A 14 0.49 27.42 -12.00
CA VAL A 14 0.73 27.64 -10.57
C VAL A 14 -0.36 26.96 -9.74
N ASP A 15 -1.64 27.15 -10.10
CA ASP A 15 -2.77 26.48 -9.45
C ASP A 15 -2.66 24.96 -9.55
N HIS A 16 -2.24 24.42 -10.69
CA HIS A 16 -2.05 23.00 -10.90
C HIS A 16 -0.93 22.44 -9.99
N ALA A 17 0.19 23.14 -9.87
CA ALA A 17 1.30 22.73 -9.00
C ALA A 17 0.91 22.76 -7.51
N GLU A 18 0.20 23.79 -7.07
CA GLU A 18 -0.34 23.89 -5.72
C GLU A 18 -1.38 22.81 -5.44
N LEU A 19 -2.26 22.53 -6.39
CA LEU A 19 -3.24 21.45 -6.28
C LEU A 19 -2.56 20.09 -6.15
N VAL A 20 -1.57 19.78 -6.97
CA VAL A 20 -0.80 18.54 -6.90
C VAL A 20 -0.08 18.43 -5.55
N SER A 21 0.55 19.50 -5.07
CA SER A 21 1.20 19.52 -3.75
C SER A 21 0.21 19.26 -2.63
N ALA A 22 -0.95 19.91 -2.64
CA ALA A 22 -1.99 19.70 -1.64
C ALA A 22 -2.55 18.27 -1.66
N LEU A 23 -2.72 17.66 -2.83
CA LEU A 23 -3.15 16.27 -2.98
C LEU A 23 -2.10 15.29 -2.43
N LEU A 24 -0.82 15.55 -2.67
CA LEU A 24 0.30 14.77 -2.15
C LEU A 24 0.35 14.80 -0.62
N GLU A 25 0.27 16.00 -0.04
CA GLU A 25 0.27 16.18 1.42
C GLU A 25 -0.94 15.48 2.06
N ARG A 26 -2.11 15.60 1.46
CA ARG A 26 -3.33 14.93 1.93
C ARG A 26 -3.21 13.42 1.86
N TRP A 27 -2.68 12.88 0.77
CA TRP A 27 -2.42 11.45 0.62
C TRP A 27 -1.42 10.96 1.68
N HIS A 28 -0.30 11.65 1.84
CA HIS A 28 0.73 11.31 2.82
C HIS A 28 0.18 11.32 4.25
N ALA A 29 -0.54 12.36 4.64
CA ALA A 29 -1.15 12.46 5.97
C ALA A 29 -2.18 11.35 6.21
N ARG A 30 -2.98 11.01 5.21
CA ARG A 30 -3.95 9.92 5.27
C ARG A 30 -3.26 8.58 5.45
N GLU A 31 -2.29 8.25 4.60
CA GLU A 31 -1.63 6.94 4.62
C GLU A 31 -0.81 6.73 5.90
N THR A 32 -0.13 7.76 6.38
CA THR A 32 0.59 7.71 7.67
C THR A 32 -0.38 7.58 8.85
N GLY A 33 -1.53 8.24 8.80
CA GLY A 33 -2.59 8.10 9.80
C GLY A 33 -3.17 6.69 9.84
N LEU A 34 -3.46 6.10 8.67
CA LEU A 34 -3.95 4.73 8.55
C LEU A 34 -2.92 3.72 9.06
N ALA A 35 -1.65 3.86 8.69
CA ALA A 35 -0.59 2.96 9.15
C ALA A 35 -0.45 3.00 10.68
N ARG A 36 -0.49 4.19 11.30
CA ARG A 36 -0.47 4.32 12.76
C ARG A 36 -1.68 3.68 13.43
N ALA A 37 -2.87 3.80 12.85
CA ALA A 37 -4.07 3.14 13.36
C ALA A 37 -3.92 1.62 13.35
N LEU A 38 -3.21 1.06 12.36
CA LEU A 38 -2.95 -0.37 12.23
C LEU A 38 -1.89 -0.89 13.23
N GLU A 39 -1.15 -0.03 13.92
CA GLU A 39 -0.25 -0.46 15.01
C GLU A 39 -1.02 -1.16 16.14
N HIS A 40 -2.26 -0.78 16.36
CA HIS A 40 -3.15 -1.45 17.29
C HIS A 40 -3.74 -2.70 16.62
N PRO A 41 -3.69 -3.87 17.32
CA PRO A 41 -4.31 -5.07 16.78
C PRO A 41 -5.82 -4.92 16.64
N ALA A 42 -6.36 -5.33 15.51
CA ALA A 42 -7.81 -5.41 15.30
C ALA A 42 -8.42 -6.67 15.95
N ASP A 43 -7.59 -7.71 16.17
CA ASP A 43 -7.99 -8.96 16.80
C ASP A 43 -6.89 -9.42 17.79
N PRO A 44 -7.27 -10.01 18.95
CA PRO A 44 -6.31 -10.62 19.88
C PRO A 44 -5.51 -11.77 19.26
N ASP A 45 -6.10 -12.53 18.36
CA ASP A 45 -5.41 -13.58 17.60
C ASP A 45 -4.55 -12.96 16.49
N PRO A 46 -3.21 -13.12 16.52
CA PRO A 46 -2.32 -12.55 15.53
C PRO A 46 -2.61 -12.99 14.08
N ARG A 47 -3.13 -14.20 13.90
CA ARG A 47 -3.49 -14.70 12.57
C ARG A 47 -4.70 -13.98 12.01
N ARG A 48 -5.74 -13.84 12.81
CA ARG A 48 -6.95 -13.11 12.42
C ARG A 48 -6.67 -11.64 12.18
N ASP A 49 -5.81 -11.02 12.99
CA ASP A 49 -5.36 -9.65 12.80
C ASP A 49 -4.72 -9.44 11.41
N LEU A 50 -3.82 -10.36 11.02
CA LEU A 50 -3.19 -10.33 9.70
C LEU A 50 -4.15 -10.66 8.55
N GLU A 51 -5.07 -11.59 8.74
CA GLU A 51 -6.11 -11.92 7.74
C GLU A 51 -7.04 -10.74 7.48
N GLN A 52 -7.45 -10.03 8.53
CA GLN A 52 -8.27 -8.82 8.42
C GLN A 52 -7.53 -7.69 7.70
N LEU A 53 -6.24 -7.52 8.01
CA LEU A 53 -5.39 -6.57 7.31
C LEU A 53 -5.28 -6.89 5.81
N LEU A 54 -5.07 -8.16 5.47
CA LEU A 54 -4.98 -8.62 4.09
C LEU A 54 -6.31 -8.42 3.33
N GLU A 55 -7.43 -8.72 3.97
CA GLU A 55 -8.76 -8.48 3.41
C GLU A 55 -8.98 -7.00 3.10
N ALA A 56 -8.65 -6.12 4.03
CA ALA A 56 -8.75 -4.69 3.84
C ALA A 56 -7.83 -4.17 2.72
N ALA A 57 -6.58 -4.67 2.66
CA ALA A 57 -5.58 -4.25 1.68
C ALA A 57 -5.91 -4.69 0.23
N LEU A 58 -6.61 -5.80 0.07
CA LEU A 58 -7.00 -6.36 -1.24
C LEU A 58 -8.50 -6.20 -1.53
N SER A 59 -9.24 -5.42 -0.75
CA SER A 59 -10.66 -5.18 -0.97
C SER A 59 -10.92 -4.45 -2.31
N HIS A 60 -12.07 -4.77 -2.93
CA HIS A 60 -12.43 -4.32 -4.29
C HIS A 60 -13.32 -3.06 -4.31
N GLY A 61 -13.49 -2.33 -3.22
CA GLY A 61 -14.56 -1.34 -3.12
C GLY A 61 -14.14 0.13 -3.19
N GLY A 62 -14.89 0.91 -3.97
CA GLY A 62 -15.06 2.35 -3.88
C GLY A 62 -13.77 3.18 -3.72
N ASP A 63 -13.69 3.91 -2.64
CA ASP A 63 -12.56 4.79 -2.31
C ASP A 63 -11.19 4.09 -2.32
N ASN A 64 -11.15 2.78 -2.09
CA ASN A 64 -9.91 2.01 -2.07
C ASN A 64 -9.31 1.87 -3.49
N LEU A 65 -10.13 1.72 -4.51
CA LEU A 65 -9.67 1.62 -5.90
C LEU A 65 -9.09 2.94 -6.39
N GLU A 66 -9.70 4.06 -6.05
CA GLU A 66 -9.20 5.40 -6.42
C GLU A 66 -7.87 5.68 -5.73
N ASN A 67 -7.75 5.33 -4.45
CA ASN A 67 -6.50 5.47 -3.70
C ASN A 67 -5.37 4.62 -4.29
N MET A 68 -5.66 3.39 -4.69
CA MET A 68 -4.66 2.52 -5.33
C MET A 68 -4.20 3.09 -6.67
N ARG A 69 -5.10 3.64 -7.48
CA ARG A 69 -4.76 4.29 -8.74
C ARG A 69 -3.90 5.54 -8.51
N PHE A 70 -4.24 6.32 -7.51
CA PHE A 70 -3.49 7.50 -7.12
C PHE A 70 -2.08 7.13 -6.66
N GLU A 71 -1.93 6.15 -5.76
CA GLU A 71 -0.63 5.67 -5.31
C GLU A 71 0.21 5.10 -6.46
N LEU A 72 -0.40 4.38 -7.40
CA LEU A 72 0.30 3.88 -8.59
C LEU A 72 0.85 5.03 -9.45
N ALA A 73 0.06 6.09 -9.64
CA ALA A 73 0.52 7.29 -10.33
C ALA A 73 1.66 7.98 -9.57
N LEU A 74 1.59 8.07 -8.24
CA LEU A 74 2.66 8.61 -7.41
C LEU A 74 3.95 7.81 -7.50
N ARG A 75 3.87 6.47 -7.55
CA ARG A 75 5.05 5.62 -7.72
C ARG A 75 5.73 5.85 -9.08
N GLY A 76 4.96 6.12 -10.12
CA GLY A 76 5.47 6.57 -11.41
C GLY A 76 6.15 7.94 -11.35
N LEU A 77 5.51 8.90 -10.69
CA LEU A 77 6.02 10.26 -10.52
C LEU A 77 7.29 10.29 -9.64
N GLY A 78 7.33 9.49 -8.59
CA GLY A 78 8.47 9.38 -7.67
C GLY A 78 9.79 8.95 -8.33
N ARG A 79 9.74 8.38 -9.53
CA ARG A 79 10.94 8.08 -10.31
C ARG A 79 11.62 9.34 -10.87
N ARG A 80 10.93 10.46 -10.90
CA ARG A 80 11.39 11.73 -11.48
C ARG A 80 11.39 12.88 -10.49
N ASP A 81 10.58 12.77 -9.44
CA ASP A 81 10.42 13.81 -8.42
C ASP A 81 10.94 13.31 -7.06
N PRO A 82 12.07 13.87 -6.55
CA PRO A 82 12.64 13.45 -5.27
C PRO A 82 11.74 13.69 -4.06
N ASN A 83 10.87 14.71 -4.08
CA ASN A 83 9.93 14.97 -2.98
C ASN A 83 8.85 13.90 -2.90
N VAL A 84 8.32 13.50 -4.06
CA VAL A 84 7.35 12.40 -4.14
C VAL A 84 8.02 11.08 -3.71
N ALA A 85 9.25 10.82 -4.17
CA ALA A 85 10.01 9.65 -3.77
C ALA A 85 10.20 9.57 -2.24
N ARG A 86 10.53 10.69 -1.60
CA ARG A 86 10.69 10.77 -0.15
C ARG A 86 9.38 10.47 0.58
N MET A 87 8.26 11.05 0.16
CA MET A 87 6.95 10.80 0.77
C MET A 87 6.53 9.33 0.64
N LEU A 88 6.77 8.71 -0.53
CA LEU A 88 6.51 7.30 -0.74
C LEU A 88 7.36 6.42 0.18
N LEU A 89 8.65 6.74 0.32
CA LEU A 89 9.57 6.01 1.19
C LEU A 89 9.12 6.07 2.66
N GLU A 90 8.71 7.24 3.13
CA GLU A 90 8.20 7.42 4.51
C GLU A 90 6.96 6.57 4.77
N VAL A 91 6.04 6.51 3.82
CA VAL A 91 4.81 5.68 3.91
C VAL A 91 5.17 4.19 3.86
N ASP A 92 6.04 3.78 2.94
CA ASP A 92 6.46 2.39 2.78
C ASP A 92 7.18 1.88 4.04
N ASP A 93 8.10 2.66 4.60
CA ASP A 93 8.82 2.33 5.83
C ASP A 93 7.88 2.20 7.03
N LEU A 94 6.90 3.09 7.14
CA LEU A 94 5.93 3.03 8.23
C LEU A 94 5.05 1.79 8.13
N ARG A 95 4.56 1.46 6.94
CA ARG A 95 3.77 0.25 6.69
C ARG A 95 4.57 -1.02 7.00
N LEU A 96 5.84 -1.08 6.55
CA LEU A 96 6.72 -2.21 6.86
C LEU A 96 6.91 -2.41 8.36
N ARG A 97 7.17 -1.34 9.12
CA ARG A 97 7.28 -1.44 10.59
C ARG A 97 6.01 -1.96 11.25
N VAL A 98 4.85 -1.50 10.79
CA VAL A 98 3.55 -2.01 11.29
C VAL A 98 3.41 -3.50 11.02
N PHE A 99 3.73 -3.94 9.82
CA PHE A 99 3.63 -5.37 9.45
C PHE A 99 4.66 -6.23 10.19
N GLU A 100 5.87 -5.73 10.37
CA GLU A 100 6.88 -6.40 11.22
C GLU A 100 6.37 -6.61 12.65
N GLY A 101 5.73 -5.61 13.26
CA GLY A 101 5.11 -5.74 14.57
C GLY A 101 4.01 -6.81 14.62
N LYS A 102 3.17 -6.88 13.59
CA LYS A 102 2.12 -7.90 13.48
C LYS A 102 2.68 -9.31 13.29
N PHE A 103 3.67 -9.48 12.43
CA PHE A 103 4.34 -10.77 12.25
C PHE A 103 5.19 -11.17 13.46
N LEU A 104 5.76 -10.20 14.20
CA LEU A 104 6.47 -10.50 15.45
C LEU A 104 5.52 -11.10 16.50
N ARG A 105 4.30 -10.59 16.60
CA ARG A 105 3.25 -11.19 17.44
C ARG A 105 2.91 -12.61 17.04
N LEU A 106 2.95 -12.91 15.75
CA LEU A 106 2.64 -14.24 15.22
C LEU A 106 3.78 -15.26 15.43
N THR A 107 5.03 -14.83 15.17
CA THR A 107 6.20 -15.71 15.09
C THR A 107 7.05 -15.74 16.35
N GLY A 108 7.07 -14.65 17.11
CA GLY A 108 7.99 -14.47 18.23
C GLY A 108 9.47 -14.29 17.84
N ASP A 109 9.79 -14.27 16.55
CA ASP A 109 11.14 -14.14 16.01
C ASP A 109 11.24 -12.90 15.12
N ALA A 110 12.08 -11.93 15.52
CA ALA A 110 12.21 -10.65 14.84
C ALA A 110 12.73 -10.77 13.40
N ARG A 111 13.63 -11.71 13.14
CA ARG A 111 14.19 -11.93 11.80
C ARG A 111 13.14 -12.51 10.86
N VAL A 112 12.45 -13.56 11.31
CA VAL A 112 11.37 -14.17 10.55
C VAL A 112 10.24 -13.17 10.32
N ALA A 113 9.91 -12.36 11.33
CA ALA A 113 8.89 -11.33 11.22
C ALA A 113 9.23 -10.28 10.15
N SER A 114 10.48 -9.82 10.10
CA SER A 114 10.96 -8.86 9.09
C SER A 114 10.91 -9.44 7.68
N ASP A 115 11.36 -10.68 7.49
CA ASP A 115 11.30 -11.36 6.21
C ASP A 115 9.86 -11.54 5.72
N LEU A 116 8.97 -12.02 6.59
CA LEU A 116 7.55 -12.21 6.28
C LEU A 116 6.83 -10.88 6.00
N ALA A 117 7.10 -9.85 6.77
CA ALA A 117 6.53 -8.51 6.56
C ALA A 117 6.93 -7.95 5.20
N SER A 118 8.17 -8.11 4.80
CA SER A 118 8.68 -7.68 3.49
C SER A 118 7.98 -8.42 2.35
N LEU A 119 7.87 -9.75 2.44
CA LEU A 119 7.16 -10.56 1.44
C LEU A 119 5.66 -10.23 1.38
N PHE A 120 5.02 -10.07 2.52
CA PHE A 120 3.61 -9.69 2.64
C PHE A 120 3.34 -8.32 2.00
N TYR A 121 4.18 -7.33 2.31
CA TYR A 121 4.05 -5.99 1.75
C TYR A 121 4.25 -5.97 0.23
N LEU A 122 5.30 -6.63 -0.26
CA LEU A 122 5.56 -6.74 -1.69
C LEU A 122 4.44 -7.48 -2.43
N ALA A 123 3.87 -8.52 -1.82
CA ALA A 123 2.73 -9.23 -2.39
C ALA A 123 1.49 -8.34 -2.50
N ILE A 124 1.19 -7.53 -1.48
CA ILE A 124 0.07 -6.56 -1.51
C ILE A 124 0.30 -5.51 -2.59
N VAL A 125 1.45 -4.86 -2.59
CA VAL A 125 1.79 -3.81 -3.57
C VAL A 125 1.79 -4.37 -4.98
N GLY A 126 2.41 -5.52 -5.20
CA GLY A 126 2.45 -6.20 -6.50
C GLY A 126 1.06 -6.62 -6.98
N SER A 127 0.23 -7.15 -6.10
CA SER A 127 -1.16 -7.52 -6.41
C SER A 127 -1.97 -6.30 -6.85
N ASN A 128 -1.83 -5.19 -6.15
CA ASN A 128 -2.55 -3.96 -6.46
C ASN A 128 -2.07 -3.32 -7.78
N GLN A 129 -0.79 -3.43 -8.09
CA GLN A 129 -0.22 -2.85 -9.32
C GLN A 129 -0.39 -3.74 -10.55
N ALA A 130 -0.09 -5.03 -10.43
CA ALA A 130 -0.06 -5.94 -11.57
C ALA A 130 -1.42 -6.59 -11.86
N LEU A 131 -2.23 -6.83 -10.83
CA LEU A 131 -3.41 -7.68 -10.90
C LEU A 131 -4.73 -6.93 -10.62
N SER A 132 -4.70 -5.62 -10.47
CA SER A 132 -5.89 -4.77 -10.30
C SER A 132 -6.31 -4.09 -11.61
N ARG A 133 -6.14 -4.76 -12.74
CA ARG A 133 -6.61 -4.26 -14.03
C ARG A 133 -8.10 -4.53 -14.19
N PRO A 134 -8.85 -3.66 -14.90
CA PRO A 134 -10.27 -3.90 -15.18
C PRO A 134 -10.55 -5.22 -15.90
N THR A 135 -9.55 -5.73 -16.61
CA THR A 135 -9.62 -6.99 -17.40
C THR A 135 -9.34 -8.23 -16.57
N ASN A 136 -8.84 -8.10 -15.34
CA ASN A 136 -8.57 -9.28 -14.50
C ASN A 136 -9.89 -9.82 -13.92
N PRO A 137 -10.08 -11.16 -13.92
CA PRO A 137 -11.21 -11.76 -13.25
C PRO A 137 -11.19 -11.43 -11.74
N PRO A 138 -12.36 -11.18 -11.11
CA PRO A 138 -12.44 -10.93 -9.65
C PRO A 138 -11.79 -12.04 -8.82
N GLN A 139 -11.86 -13.28 -9.28
CA GLN A 139 -11.29 -14.47 -8.62
C GLN A 139 -9.76 -14.41 -8.50
N THR A 140 -9.07 -13.60 -9.30
CA THR A 140 -7.61 -13.46 -9.20
C THR A 140 -7.17 -12.93 -7.85
N LYS A 141 -7.88 -11.95 -7.28
CA LYS A 141 -7.57 -11.42 -5.96
C LYS A 141 -7.87 -12.42 -4.85
N ASP A 142 -8.96 -13.17 -4.97
CA ASP A 142 -9.31 -14.21 -3.99
C ASP A 142 -8.27 -15.33 -3.98
N TYR A 143 -7.79 -15.73 -5.15
CA TYR A 143 -6.69 -16.69 -5.28
C TYR A 143 -5.42 -16.19 -4.59
N LEU A 144 -5.04 -14.93 -4.82
CA LEU A 144 -3.85 -14.32 -4.19
C LEU A 144 -4.00 -14.19 -2.68
N LYS A 145 -5.16 -13.79 -2.19
CA LYS A 145 -5.45 -13.79 -0.75
C LYS A 145 -5.24 -15.19 -0.16
N GLY A 146 -5.76 -16.20 -0.81
CA GLY A 146 -5.59 -17.59 -0.40
C GLY A 146 -4.12 -18.01 -0.32
N LEU A 147 -3.30 -17.65 -1.31
CA LEU A 147 -1.86 -17.94 -1.30
C LEU A 147 -1.13 -17.22 -0.17
N ILE A 148 -1.36 -15.94 0.01
CA ILE A 148 -0.72 -15.14 1.05
C ILE A 148 -1.12 -15.66 2.44
N THR A 149 -2.39 -15.94 2.66
CA THR A 149 -2.89 -16.52 3.90
C THR A 149 -2.23 -17.86 4.19
N GLN A 150 -2.19 -18.74 3.23
CA GLN A 150 -1.64 -20.08 3.41
C GLN A 150 -0.15 -20.06 3.71
N TYR A 151 0.64 -19.32 2.92
CA TYR A 151 2.10 -19.41 2.98
C TYR A 151 2.75 -18.42 3.94
N LEU A 152 2.17 -17.27 4.18
CA LEU A 152 2.76 -16.26 5.05
C LEU A 152 2.12 -16.20 6.45
N ILE A 153 0.82 -16.48 6.57
CA ILE A 153 0.10 -16.36 7.85
C ILE A 153 -0.04 -17.70 8.54
N HIS A 154 -0.47 -18.76 7.84
CA HIS A 154 -0.73 -20.06 8.45
C HIS A 154 0.49 -20.95 8.57
N ARG A 155 1.51 -20.75 7.74
CA ARG A 155 2.78 -21.52 7.78
C ARG A 155 3.99 -20.59 7.84
N PRO A 156 4.05 -19.66 8.80
CA PRO A 156 5.16 -18.73 8.89
C PRO A 156 6.46 -19.48 9.16
N GLY A 157 7.43 -19.39 8.24
CA GLY A 157 8.76 -19.93 8.45
C GLY A 157 8.88 -21.45 8.37
N ALA A 158 7.96 -22.16 7.71
CA ALA A 158 8.18 -23.53 7.33
C ALA A 158 9.39 -23.58 6.37
N ALA A 159 10.51 -24.07 6.88
CA ALA A 159 11.67 -24.37 6.04
C ALA A 159 11.24 -25.30 4.91
N PRO A 160 11.78 -25.12 3.67
CA PRO A 160 11.53 -26.07 2.62
C PRO A 160 11.96 -27.46 3.13
N THR A 161 11.02 -28.37 3.19
CA THR A 161 11.31 -29.78 3.46
C THR A 161 12.21 -30.27 2.33
N SER A 162 13.42 -30.63 2.70
CA SER A 162 14.44 -31.21 1.82
C SER A 162 13.92 -32.50 1.17
#